data_f86002636cd1efa0ea92c1a592233a51
#
_entry.id   f86002636cd1efa0ea92c1a592233a51
#
_cell.length_a   1.000
_cell.length_b   1.000
_cell.length_c   1.000
_cell.angle_alpha   90.00
_cell.angle_beta   90.00
_cell.angle_gamma   90.00
#
_symmetry.space_group_name_H-M   'P 1'
#
loop_
_entity.id
_entity.type
_entity.pdbx_description
1 polymer ?
#
loop_
_entity_poly.entity_id
_entity_poly.type
_entity_poly.pdbx_seq_one_letter_code
_entity_poly.pdbx_strand_id
1 'polypeptide(L)'
;DPKSGIVRVLGFTKEERPVVRLGLIQALAKNGHDEQAIDMATQIGVDEVTPWQADRSIARFKAGRTDRKWMQTLRAATEQSRRAFIPELHGMATSKQVLAMIRRDMVHGNLVIVLHQDANATWSDVERQVEELAAKCLDDGKERTVSVVVGPEGGISDQEVEVFAEAGALVCVLGRNILRASAAGPVALGLLSRAIGRYC
;
A
#
# COMPACT_ATOMS: atom_id res chain seq x y z
N ASP A 1 26.59 -27.16 1.06
CA ASP A 1 26.30 -28.58 0.95
C ASP A 1 24.78 -28.81 0.96
N PRO A 2 24.16 -29.22 -0.16
CA PRO A 2 22.70 -29.39 -0.26
C PRO A 2 22.10 -30.43 0.68
N LYS A 3 22.90 -31.38 1.16
CA LYS A 3 22.41 -32.46 2.04
C LYS A 3 22.43 -32.06 3.51
N SER A 4 23.33 -31.18 3.92
CA SER A 4 23.46 -30.74 5.31
C SER A 4 22.68 -29.46 5.61
N GLY A 5 22.17 -28.76 4.58
CA GLY A 5 21.57 -27.44 4.75
C GLY A 5 22.54 -26.34 5.22
N ILE A 6 23.84 -26.64 5.26
CA ILE A 6 24.86 -25.67 5.67
C ILE A 6 25.23 -24.79 4.47
N VAL A 7 25.11 -23.49 4.64
CA VAL A 7 25.52 -22.48 3.68
C VAL A 7 26.73 -21.68 4.21
N ARG A 8 27.62 -21.30 3.30
CA ARG A 8 28.74 -20.41 3.59
C ARG A 8 28.45 -19.05 2.96
N VAL A 9 28.35 -18.02 3.79
CA VAL A 9 28.21 -16.65 3.31
C VAL A 9 29.56 -16.20 2.74
N LEU A 10 29.59 -15.84 1.46
CA LEU A 10 30.79 -15.36 0.77
C LEU A 10 30.89 -13.83 0.75
N GLY A 11 29.76 -13.14 0.96
CA GLY A 11 29.67 -11.68 1.00
C GLY A 11 28.23 -11.25 1.27
N PHE A 12 28.05 -9.99 1.54
CA PHE A 12 26.73 -9.36 1.69
C PHE A 12 26.77 -7.95 1.15
N THR A 13 25.63 -7.48 0.64
CA THR A 13 25.41 -6.09 0.27
C THR A 13 24.34 -5.54 1.23
N LYS A 14 24.60 -4.37 1.82
CA LYS A 14 23.60 -3.67 2.61
C LYS A 14 22.74 -2.84 1.66
N GLU A 15 21.44 -3.10 1.70
CA GLU A 15 20.46 -2.28 0.99
C GLU A 15 19.87 -1.27 1.96
N GLU A 16 19.78 -0.01 1.55
CA GLU A 16 19.18 1.04 2.37
C GLU A 16 17.67 1.12 2.10
N ARG A 17 16.91 1.51 3.12
CA ARG A 17 15.48 1.75 2.95
C ARG A 17 15.27 3.00 2.10
N PRO A 18 14.26 3.01 1.21
CA PRO A 18 13.99 4.17 0.38
C PRO A 18 13.46 5.35 1.23
N VAL A 19 13.86 6.56 0.86
CA VAL A 19 13.43 7.80 1.53
C VAL A 19 11.93 8.06 1.31
N VAL A 20 11.39 7.70 0.15
CA VAL A 20 9.94 7.68 -0.10
C VAL A 20 9.44 6.25 0.04
N ARG A 21 8.63 5.99 1.06
CA ARG A 21 8.02 4.68 1.31
C ARG A 21 6.66 4.58 0.63
N LEU A 22 6.29 3.37 0.23
CA LEU A 22 4.99 3.07 -0.36
C LEU A 22 4.15 2.24 0.62
N GLY A 23 2.95 2.74 0.94
CA GLY A 23 1.99 2.07 1.81
C GLY A 23 0.77 1.56 1.03
N LEU A 24 0.17 0.48 1.51
CA LEU A 24 -1.11 -0.03 1.03
C LEU A 24 -2.06 -0.26 2.19
N ILE A 25 -3.16 0.47 2.23
CA ILE A 25 -4.29 0.25 3.13
C ILE A 25 -5.34 -0.54 2.34
N GLN A 26 -5.34 -1.86 2.51
CA GLN A 26 -6.15 -2.79 1.72
C GLN A 26 -7.37 -3.24 2.51
N ALA A 27 -8.55 -2.96 1.98
CA ALA A 27 -9.78 -3.52 2.55
C ALA A 27 -9.81 -5.04 2.44
N LEU A 28 -10.34 -5.68 3.49
CA LEU A 28 -10.58 -7.12 3.49
C LEU A 28 -11.59 -7.47 2.39
N ALA A 29 -11.22 -8.41 1.54
CA ALA A 29 -11.97 -8.81 0.36
C ALA A 29 -12.26 -10.31 0.38
N LYS A 30 -13.26 -10.76 -0.39
CA LYS A 30 -13.60 -12.18 -0.51
C LYS A 30 -12.61 -12.93 -1.41
N ASN A 31 -12.65 -14.24 -1.30
CA ASN A 31 -11.97 -15.17 -2.21
C ASN A 31 -10.45 -14.94 -2.32
N GLY A 32 -9.83 -14.35 -1.31
CA GLY A 32 -8.39 -14.09 -1.30
C GLY A 32 -7.95 -12.93 -2.20
N HIS A 33 -8.87 -12.06 -2.63
CA HIS A 33 -8.52 -10.90 -3.46
C HIS A 33 -7.61 -9.90 -2.70
N ASP A 34 -7.78 -9.75 -1.39
CA ASP A 34 -6.89 -8.98 -0.52
C ASP A 34 -5.49 -9.60 -0.44
N GLU A 35 -5.41 -10.93 -0.28
CA GLU A 35 -4.13 -11.64 -0.25
C GLU A 35 -3.41 -11.57 -1.61
N GLN A 36 -4.15 -11.68 -2.72
CA GLN A 36 -3.61 -11.48 -4.05
C GLN A 36 -3.09 -10.04 -4.25
N ALA A 37 -3.82 -9.05 -3.70
CA ALA A 37 -3.37 -7.66 -3.76
C ALA A 37 -2.03 -7.46 -3.05
N ILE A 38 -1.88 -7.97 -1.81
CA ILE A 38 -0.64 -7.78 -1.04
C ILE A 38 0.52 -8.62 -1.60
N ASP A 39 0.25 -9.78 -2.21
CA ASP A 39 1.26 -10.57 -2.92
C ASP A 39 1.86 -9.74 -4.08
N MET A 40 1.03 -9.25 -4.99
CA MET A 40 1.46 -8.43 -6.11
C MET A 40 2.08 -7.10 -5.66
N ALA A 41 1.49 -6.43 -4.66
CA ALA A 41 2.04 -5.20 -4.09
C ALA A 41 3.45 -5.40 -3.51
N THR A 42 3.69 -6.54 -2.87
CA THR A 42 5.03 -6.90 -2.36
C THR A 42 6.03 -7.04 -3.49
N GLN A 43 5.67 -7.72 -4.57
CA GLN A 43 6.55 -7.88 -5.75
C GLN A 43 6.86 -6.54 -6.42
N ILE A 44 5.91 -5.59 -6.41
CA ILE A 44 6.06 -4.23 -6.98
C ILE A 44 6.94 -3.33 -6.10
N GLY A 45 7.01 -3.58 -4.78
CA GLY A 45 7.86 -2.80 -3.91
C GLY A 45 7.15 -2.04 -2.79
N VAL A 46 5.94 -2.46 -2.38
CA VAL A 46 5.28 -1.88 -1.19
C VAL A 46 6.15 -2.04 0.05
N ASP A 47 6.21 -1.04 0.91
CA ASP A 47 7.04 -1.05 2.12
C ASP A 47 6.24 -1.34 3.39
N GLU A 48 4.93 -1.04 3.36
CA GLU A 48 4.03 -1.30 4.49
C GLU A 48 2.61 -1.60 4.03
N VAL A 49 1.91 -2.47 4.77
CA VAL A 49 0.52 -2.84 4.48
C VAL A 49 -0.32 -2.81 5.74
N THR A 50 -1.54 -2.30 5.61
CA THR A 50 -2.53 -2.22 6.69
C THR A 50 -3.82 -2.93 6.26
N PRO A 51 -4.23 -4.01 6.93
CA PRO A 51 -5.54 -4.60 6.72
C PRO A 51 -6.63 -3.62 7.17
N TRP A 52 -7.63 -3.39 6.34
CA TRP A 52 -8.72 -2.48 6.64
C TRP A 52 -10.07 -3.20 6.66
N GLN A 53 -10.81 -3.06 7.76
CA GLN A 53 -12.20 -3.48 7.85
C GLN A 53 -13.09 -2.31 7.44
N ALA A 54 -13.29 -2.13 6.11
CA ALA A 54 -14.17 -1.11 5.55
C ALA A 54 -15.65 -1.41 5.86
N ASP A 55 -16.50 -0.41 5.80
CA ASP A 55 -17.94 -0.54 6.08
C ASP A 55 -18.61 -1.59 5.18
N ARG A 56 -18.27 -1.56 3.88
CA ARG A 56 -18.81 -2.48 2.87
C ARG A 56 -18.01 -3.79 2.73
N SER A 57 -16.98 -4.03 3.57
CA SER A 57 -16.26 -5.32 3.59
C SER A 57 -17.17 -6.44 4.11
N ILE A 58 -17.41 -7.44 3.27
CA ILE A 58 -18.14 -8.66 3.67
C ILE A 58 -17.20 -9.62 4.40
N ALA A 59 -15.96 -9.72 3.97
CA ALA A 59 -14.93 -10.46 4.68
C ALA A 59 -14.65 -9.80 6.04
N ARG A 60 -14.39 -10.64 7.05
CA ARG A 60 -14.16 -10.17 8.44
C ARG A 60 -12.75 -10.56 8.89
N PHE A 61 -12.09 -9.63 9.54
CA PHE A 61 -10.81 -9.89 10.16
C PHE A 61 -10.94 -10.92 11.28
N LYS A 62 -10.05 -11.91 11.27
CA LYS A 62 -9.95 -12.95 12.29
C LYS A 62 -8.54 -12.89 12.87
N ALA A 63 -8.41 -12.30 14.06
CA ALA A 63 -7.12 -12.18 14.75
C ALA A 63 -6.46 -13.56 14.92
N GLY A 64 -5.14 -13.61 14.73
CA GLY A 64 -4.37 -14.85 14.78
C GLY A 64 -4.54 -15.75 13.55
N ARG A 65 -5.45 -15.45 12.62
CA ARG A 65 -5.61 -16.18 11.36
C ARG A 65 -5.33 -15.29 10.16
N THR A 66 -6.02 -14.15 10.03
CA THR A 66 -5.87 -13.23 8.90
C THR A 66 -4.48 -12.61 8.89
N ASP A 67 -4.00 -12.12 10.01
CA ASP A 67 -2.66 -11.57 10.19
C ASP A 67 -1.55 -12.58 9.89
N ARG A 68 -1.69 -13.84 10.37
CA ARG A 68 -0.76 -14.91 10.00
C ARG A 68 -0.73 -15.18 8.49
N LYS A 69 -1.91 -15.24 7.86
CA LYS A 69 -2.01 -15.51 6.42
C LYS A 69 -1.38 -14.38 5.62
N TRP A 70 -1.67 -13.14 5.97
CA TRP A 70 -1.06 -11.97 5.33
C TRP A 70 0.46 -11.96 5.50
N MET A 71 0.96 -12.20 6.71
CA MET A 71 2.41 -12.27 6.94
C MET A 71 3.08 -13.39 6.14
N GLN A 72 2.43 -14.56 6.00
CA GLN A 72 2.94 -15.64 5.15
C GLN A 72 3.00 -15.23 3.69
N THR A 73 1.96 -14.55 3.17
CA THR A 73 1.92 -14.02 1.81
C THR A 73 3.04 -13.00 1.59
N LEU A 74 3.22 -12.04 2.51
CA LEU A 74 4.29 -11.04 2.42
C LEU A 74 5.68 -11.68 2.38
N ARG A 75 5.93 -12.68 3.21
CA ARG A 75 7.20 -13.42 3.24
C ARG A 75 7.45 -14.16 1.92
N ALA A 76 6.48 -14.95 1.48
CA ALA A 76 6.60 -15.73 0.24
C ALA A 76 6.84 -14.82 -0.98
N ALA A 77 6.09 -13.70 -1.08
CA ALA A 77 6.26 -12.73 -2.14
C ALA A 77 7.62 -12.01 -2.07
N THR A 78 8.12 -11.70 -0.87
CA THR A 78 9.44 -11.12 -0.65
C THR A 78 10.55 -12.07 -1.11
N GLU A 79 10.47 -13.34 -0.73
CA GLU A 79 11.44 -14.37 -1.15
C GLU A 79 11.42 -14.54 -2.67
N GLN A 80 10.23 -14.67 -3.27
CA GLN A 80 10.06 -14.85 -4.71
C GLN A 80 10.60 -13.66 -5.50
N SER A 81 10.35 -12.42 -5.05
CA SER A 81 10.79 -11.20 -5.71
C SER A 81 12.22 -10.77 -5.34
N ARG A 82 12.91 -11.54 -4.50
CA ARG A 82 14.29 -11.31 -4.03
C ARG A 82 14.47 -9.94 -3.35
N ARG A 83 13.45 -9.46 -2.65
CA ARG A 83 13.55 -8.20 -1.91
C ARG A 83 14.39 -8.37 -0.64
N ALA A 84 15.13 -7.33 -0.28
CA ALA A 84 15.92 -7.30 0.96
C ALA A 84 15.07 -7.14 2.22
N PHE A 85 13.86 -6.58 2.09
CA PHE A 85 12.97 -6.29 3.22
C PHE A 85 11.59 -6.89 3.01
N ILE A 86 11.07 -7.52 4.06
CA ILE A 86 9.65 -7.90 4.16
C ILE A 86 8.86 -6.62 4.45
N PRO A 87 7.76 -6.33 3.72
CA PRO A 87 6.89 -5.21 4.05
C PRO A 87 6.39 -5.28 5.50
N GLU A 88 6.29 -4.12 6.14
CA GLU A 88 5.75 -4.03 7.49
C GLU A 88 4.24 -4.30 7.48
N LEU A 89 3.79 -5.26 8.27
CA LEU A 89 2.37 -5.55 8.44
C LEU A 89 1.86 -4.83 9.69
N HIS A 90 1.01 -3.84 9.49
CA HIS A 90 0.33 -3.15 10.58
C HIS A 90 -0.87 -3.92 11.12
N GLY A 91 -1.33 -3.54 12.32
CA GLY A 91 -2.57 -4.07 12.87
C GLY A 91 -3.79 -3.70 12.00
N MET A 92 -4.84 -4.53 12.06
CA MET A 92 -6.09 -4.24 11.37
C MET A 92 -6.67 -2.88 11.81
N ALA A 93 -7.07 -2.06 10.84
CA ALA A 93 -7.68 -0.76 11.07
C ALA A 93 -9.18 -0.79 10.73
N THR A 94 -9.99 -0.14 11.54
CA THR A 94 -11.36 0.27 11.22
C THR A 94 -11.34 1.57 10.41
N SER A 95 -12.45 1.96 9.78
CA SER A 95 -12.55 3.23 9.04
C SER A 95 -12.24 4.45 9.92
N LYS A 96 -12.62 4.42 11.20
CA LYS A 96 -12.24 5.45 12.17
C LYS A 96 -10.72 5.53 12.40
N GLN A 97 -10.06 4.39 12.43
CA GLN A 97 -8.60 4.33 12.59
C GLN A 97 -7.87 4.76 11.30
N VAL A 98 -8.38 4.38 10.12
CA VAL A 98 -7.87 4.88 8.84
C VAL A 98 -7.99 6.40 8.76
N LEU A 99 -9.12 6.98 9.16
CA LEU A 99 -9.29 8.43 9.27
C LEU A 99 -8.23 9.08 10.18
N ALA A 100 -7.96 8.47 11.33
CA ALA A 100 -6.93 8.96 12.25
C ALA A 100 -5.51 8.85 11.64
N MET A 101 -5.24 7.78 10.88
CA MET A 101 -3.98 7.62 10.14
C MET A 101 -3.82 8.72 9.10
N ILE A 102 -4.85 8.99 8.29
CA ILE A 102 -4.83 10.06 7.28
C ILE A 102 -4.47 11.41 7.92
N ARG A 103 -5.18 11.80 8.99
CA ARG A 103 -4.90 13.06 9.70
C ARG A 103 -3.47 13.15 10.22
N ARG A 104 -2.96 12.08 10.79
CA ARG A 104 -1.57 11.99 11.26
C ARG A 104 -0.60 12.13 10.09
N ASP A 105 -0.84 11.43 8.99
CA ASP A 105 0.03 11.41 7.83
C ASP A 105 0.11 12.79 7.17
N MET A 106 -1.01 13.51 7.07
CA MET A 106 -1.02 14.89 6.57
C MET A 106 -0.16 15.82 7.42
N VAL A 107 -0.19 15.69 8.75
CA VAL A 107 0.66 16.50 9.66
C VAL A 107 2.15 16.21 9.45
N HIS A 108 2.51 14.97 9.11
CA HIS A 108 3.90 14.57 8.84
C HIS A 108 4.36 14.86 7.40
N GLY A 109 3.48 15.38 6.55
CA GLY A 109 3.78 15.66 5.14
C GLY A 109 3.81 14.42 4.26
N ASN A 110 3.17 13.34 4.70
CA ASN A 110 2.89 12.14 3.91
C ASN A 110 1.71 12.40 2.96
N LEU A 111 1.53 11.53 1.97
CA LEU A 111 0.35 11.56 1.09
C LEU A 111 -0.49 10.29 1.28
N VAL A 112 -1.80 10.46 1.29
CA VAL A 112 -2.76 9.35 1.28
C VAL A 112 -3.68 9.51 0.08
N ILE A 113 -3.73 8.47 -0.76
CA ILE A 113 -4.48 8.43 -2.02
C ILE A 113 -5.61 7.41 -1.85
N VAL A 114 -6.85 7.85 -2.01
CA VAL A 114 -8.04 6.99 -1.97
C VAL A 114 -8.49 6.72 -3.40
N LEU A 115 -8.48 5.46 -3.81
CA LEU A 115 -8.96 5.08 -5.14
C LEU A 115 -10.48 4.94 -5.11
N HIS A 116 -11.17 5.78 -5.89
CA HIS A 116 -12.62 5.78 -5.99
C HIS A 116 -13.08 5.99 -7.43
N GLN A 117 -14.04 5.19 -7.88
CA GLN A 117 -14.50 5.20 -9.27
C GLN A 117 -15.19 6.51 -9.70
N ASP A 118 -15.86 7.18 -8.77
CA ASP A 118 -16.64 8.40 -9.01
C ASP A 118 -15.87 9.67 -8.59
N ALA A 119 -14.55 9.58 -8.43
CA ALA A 119 -13.72 10.73 -8.10
C ALA A 119 -13.59 11.70 -9.28
N ASN A 120 -13.52 13.00 -9.00
CA ASN A 120 -13.30 14.04 -10.00
C ASN A 120 -11.82 14.21 -10.36
N ALA A 121 -10.91 13.98 -9.40
CA ALA A 121 -9.48 14.06 -9.67
C ALA A 121 -8.97 12.84 -10.44
N THR A 122 -8.01 13.06 -11.31
CA THR A 122 -7.39 12.04 -12.13
C THR A 122 -6.07 11.56 -11.54
N TRP A 123 -5.54 10.44 -12.04
CA TRP A 123 -4.21 9.97 -11.63
C TRP A 123 -3.10 11.00 -11.92
N SER A 124 -3.18 11.74 -13.01
CA SER A 124 -2.19 12.79 -13.35
C SER A 124 -2.11 13.90 -12.30
N ASP A 125 -3.24 14.20 -11.62
CA ASP A 125 -3.27 15.19 -10.54
C ASP A 125 -2.52 14.69 -9.29
N VAL A 126 -2.59 13.37 -9.05
CA VAL A 126 -1.89 12.69 -7.96
C VAL A 126 -0.39 12.56 -8.28
N GLU A 127 -0.04 12.13 -9.48
CA GLU A 127 1.34 11.89 -9.91
C GLU A 127 2.22 13.12 -9.69
N ARG A 128 1.73 14.31 -10.07
CA ARG A 128 2.46 15.57 -9.83
C ARG A 128 2.74 15.82 -8.34
N GLN A 129 1.78 15.61 -7.45
CA GLN A 129 1.97 15.80 -6.01
C GLN A 129 2.96 14.77 -5.43
N VAL A 130 2.99 13.56 -5.97
CA VAL A 130 3.95 12.51 -5.57
C VAL A 130 5.37 12.89 -6.02
N GLU A 131 5.53 13.40 -7.24
CA GLU A 131 6.83 13.89 -7.74
C GLU A 131 7.36 15.07 -6.90
N GLU A 132 6.49 16.02 -6.54
CA GLU A 132 6.82 17.13 -5.64
C GLU A 132 7.25 16.64 -4.25
N LEU A 133 6.54 15.64 -3.69
CA LEU A 133 6.91 15.01 -2.41
C LEU A 133 8.27 14.31 -2.53
N ALA A 134 8.51 13.56 -3.60
CA ALA A 134 9.76 12.85 -3.81
C ALA A 134 10.95 13.84 -3.92
N ALA A 135 10.79 14.92 -4.67
CA ALA A 135 11.78 15.98 -4.77
C ALA A 135 12.08 16.60 -3.39
N LYS A 136 11.06 16.87 -2.59
CA LYS A 136 11.20 17.39 -1.24
C LYS A 136 11.94 16.44 -0.30
N CYS A 137 11.69 15.12 -0.43
CA CYS A 137 12.43 14.11 0.35
C CYS A 137 13.91 14.09 0.02
N LEU A 138 14.28 14.30 -1.25
CA LEU A 138 15.67 14.37 -1.68
C LEU A 138 16.35 15.65 -1.17
N ASP A 139 15.61 16.76 -1.06
CA ASP A 139 16.14 18.05 -0.59
C ASP A 139 16.35 18.07 0.93
N ASP A 140 15.36 17.62 1.69
CA ASP A 140 15.38 17.72 3.16
C ASP A 140 15.84 16.45 3.89
N GLY A 141 16.04 15.34 3.15
CA GLY A 141 16.49 14.05 3.67
C GLY A 141 15.47 13.36 4.59
N LYS A 142 14.22 13.82 4.64
CA LYS A 142 13.20 13.23 5.52
C LYS A 142 12.45 12.12 4.82
N GLU A 143 12.30 11.01 5.53
CA GLU A 143 11.44 9.91 5.07
C GLU A 143 9.97 10.35 5.06
N ARG A 144 9.27 10.00 3.97
CA ARG A 144 7.82 10.20 3.83
C ARG A 144 7.18 8.97 3.19
N THR A 145 5.92 8.78 3.50
CA THR A 145 5.12 7.68 2.95
C THR A 145 4.06 8.21 1.99
N VAL A 146 3.89 7.49 0.88
CA VAL A 146 2.74 7.63 -0.01
C VAL A 146 1.90 6.37 0.12
N SER A 147 0.72 6.49 0.71
CA SER A 147 -0.19 5.37 0.97
C SER A 147 -1.36 5.35 -0.01
N VAL A 148 -1.73 4.16 -0.49
CA VAL A 148 -2.91 3.94 -1.33
C VAL A 148 -3.98 3.22 -0.51
N VAL A 149 -5.20 3.73 -0.52
CA VAL A 149 -6.38 3.13 0.11
C VAL A 149 -7.23 2.46 -0.96
N VAL A 150 -7.48 1.17 -0.80
CA VAL A 150 -8.27 0.35 -1.73
C VAL A 150 -9.45 -0.27 -1.01
N GLY A 151 -10.66 -0.02 -1.52
CA GLY A 151 -11.89 -0.58 -0.99
C GLY A 151 -12.11 -2.06 -1.31
N PRO A 152 -13.12 -2.68 -0.66
CA PRO A 152 -13.57 -4.04 -0.98
C PRO A 152 -14.37 -4.08 -2.29
N GLU A 153 -14.87 -5.25 -2.68
CA GLU A 153 -15.70 -5.41 -3.89
C GLU A 153 -16.98 -4.53 -3.89
N GLY A 154 -17.50 -4.19 -2.71
CA GLY A 154 -18.64 -3.29 -2.55
C GLY A 154 -18.27 -1.80 -2.64
N GLY A 155 -16.99 -1.49 -2.91
CA GLY A 155 -16.47 -0.12 -2.93
C GLY A 155 -16.31 0.47 -1.53
N ILE A 156 -15.79 1.69 -1.48
CA ILE A 156 -15.72 2.52 -0.27
C ILE A 156 -17.08 3.21 -0.11
N SER A 157 -17.61 3.32 1.10
CA SER A 157 -18.88 4.02 1.32
C SER A 157 -18.70 5.53 1.10
N ASP A 158 -19.78 6.20 0.68
CA ASP A 158 -19.75 7.64 0.41
C ASP A 158 -19.33 8.42 1.65
N GLN A 159 -19.78 7.98 2.83
CA GLN A 159 -19.40 8.56 4.12
C GLN A 159 -17.89 8.37 4.39
N GLU A 160 -17.32 7.19 4.11
CA GLU A 160 -15.87 6.97 4.26
C GLU A 160 -15.07 7.86 3.31
N VAL A 161 -15.50 7.97 2.04
CA VAL A 161 -14.84 8.84 1.04
C VAL A 161 -14.87 10.29 1.49
N GLU A 162 -16.03 10.79 1.93
CA GLU A 162 -16.20 12.17 2.39
C GLU A 162 -15.26 12.51 3.56
N VAL A 163 -15.29 11.72 4.63
CA VAL A 163 -14.46 11.99 5.82
C VAL A 163 -12.96 11.80 5.55
N PHE A 164 -12.58 10.92 4.62
CA PHE A 164 -11.19 10.77 4.20
C PHE A 164 -10.70 11.97 3.39
N ALA A 165 -11.54 12.47 2.47
CA ALA A 165 -11.25 13.67 1.70
C ALA A 165 -11.13 14.91 2.61
N GLU A 166 -12.05 15.10 3.55
CA GLU A 166 -12.00 16.18 4.54
C GLU A 166 -10.76 16.12 5.44
N ALA A 167 -10.23 14.92 5.67
CA ALA A 167 -8.99 14.72 6.41
C ALA A 167 -7.72 15.02 5.59
N GLY A 168 -7.87 15.30 4.28
CA GLY A 168 -6.78 15.66 3.39
C GLY A 168 -6.33 14.54 2.45
N ALA A 169 -7.01 13.41 2.40
CA ALA A 169 -6.69 12.38 1.42
C ALA A 169 -7.04 12.83 0.00
N LEU A 170 -6.20 12.43 -0.96
CA LEU A 170 -6.42 12.67 -2.39
C LEU A 170 -7.34 11.59 -2.94
N VAL A 171 -8.59 11.92 -3.20
CA VAL A 171 -9.55 10.97 -3.79
C VAL A 171 -9.44 11.07 -5.31
N CYS A 172 -9.04 9.99 -5.98
CA CYS A 172 -8.84 10.01 -7.42
C CYS A 172 -9.34 8.74 -8.12
N VAL A 173 -9.62 8.87 -9.41
CA VAL A 173 -9.86 7.76 -10.32
C VAL A 173 -8.53 7.31 -10.93
N LEU A 174 -8.27 6.00 -10.89
CA LEU A 174 -7.03 5.44 -11.43
C LEU A 174 -7.03 5.35 -12.96
N GLY A 175 -8.20 5.22 -13.58
CA GLY A 175 -8.36 5.12 -15.02
C GLY A 175 -9.81 4.87 -15.41
N ARG A 176 -10.06 4.66 -16.70
CA ARG A 176 -11.41 4.48 -17.25
C ARG A 176 -12.11 3.20 -16.79
N ASN A 177 -11.35 2.16 -16.48
CA ASN A 177 -11.87 0.86 -16.12
C ASN A 177 -11.86 0.69 -14.59
N ILE A 178 -12.93 0.10 -14.07
CA ILE A 178 -12.97 -0.30 -12.66
C ILE A 178 -12.12 -1.55 -12.49
N LEU A 179 -11.07 -1.43 -11.68
CA LEU A 179 -10.20 -2.55 -11.34
C LEU A 179 -10.75 -3.32 -10.15
N ARG A 180 -10.49 -4.62 -10.12
CA ARG A 180 -10.80 -5.45 -8.95
C ARG A 180 -9.98 -5.00 -7.75
N ALA A 181 -10.50 -5.24 -6.54
CA ALA A 181 -9.79 -4.96 -5.28
C ALA A 181 -8.38 -5.59 -5.23
N SER A 182 -8.18 -6.73 -5.89
CA SER A 182 -6.87 -7.37 -6.01
C SER A 182 -5.88 -6.65 -6.94
N ALA A 183 -6.36 -5.84 -7.89
CA ALA A 183 -5.53 -5.23 -8.92
C ALA A 183 -5.31 -3.72 -8.71
N ALA A 184 -6.27 -3.02 -8.12
CA ALA A 184 -6.23 -1.56 -8.00
C ALA A 184 -5.00 -1.06 -7.23
N GLY A 185 -4.71 -1.64 -6.06
CA GLY A 185 -3.53 -1.31 -5.26
C GLY A 185 -2.22 -1.57 -5.99
N PRO A 186 -1.98 -2.78 -6.50
CA PRO A 186 -0.78 -3.09 -7.28
C PRO A 186 -0.55 -2.17 -8.48
N VAL A 187 -1.59 -1.87 -9.26
CA VAL A 187 -1.45 -0.94 -10.41
C VAL A 187 -1.07 0.46 -9.93
N ALA A 188 -1.74 1.00 -8.91
CA ALA A 188 -1.40 2.30 -8.34
C ALA A 188 0.04 2.33 -7.80
N LEU A 189 0.46 1.29 -7.07
CA LEU A 189 1.84 1.19 -6.56
C LEU A 189 2.88 1.10 -7.68
N GLY A 190 2.57 0.44 -8.79
CA GLY A 190 3.43 0.41 -9.96
C GLY A 190 3.64 1.80 -10.57
N LEU A 191 2.56 2.57 -10.73
CA LEU A 191 2.61 3.95 -11.20
C LEU A 191 3.37 4.86 -10.22
N LEU A 192 3.11 4.72 -8.91
CA LEU A 192 3.85 5.44 -7.86
C LEU A 192 5.33 5.10 -7.87
N SER A 193 5.68 3.82 -8.02
CA SER A 193 7.07 3.37 -8.09
C SER A 193 7.82 4.03 -9.27
N ARG A 194 7.14 4.25 -10.39
CA ARG A 194 7.68 5.01 -11.51
C ARG A 194 7.85 6.49 -11.17
N ALA A 195 6.82 7.14 -10.62
CA ALA A 195 6.83 8.57 -10.28
C ALA A 195 7.93 8.93 -9.28
N ILE A 196 8.26 8.03 -8.34
CA ILE A 196 9.34 8.22 -7.36
C ILE A 196 10.70 7.67 -7.82
N GLY A 197 10.83 7.25 -9.09
CA GLY A 197 12.11 6.81 -9.66
C GLY A 197 12.58 5.42 -9.23
N ARG A 198 11.71 4.55 -8.72
CA ARG A 198 12.07 3.15 -8.38
C ARG A 198 12.09 2.24 -9.62
N TYR A 199 11.34 2.60 -10.67
CA TYR A 199 11.36 1.93 -11.97
C TYR A 199 11.92 2.87 -13.02
N CYS A 200 12.93 2.41 -13.74
CA CYS A 200 13.56 3.13 -14.85
C CYS A 200 12.68 3.06 -16.11
#